data_46f0584a30bf0cad317411e4c77038cb
#
_entry.id   46f0584a30bf0cad317411e4c77038cb
#
_cell.length_a   1.000
_cell.length_b   1.000
_cell.length_c   1.000
_cell.angle_alpha   90.00
_cell.angle_beta   90.00
_cell.angle_gamma   90.00
#
_symmetry.space_group_name_H-M   'P 1'
#
loop_
_entity.id
_entity.type
_entity.pdbx_description
1 polymer ?
#
loop_
_entity_poly.entity_id
_entity_poly.type
_entity_poly.pdbx_seq_one_letter_code
_entity_poly.pdbx_strand_id
1 'polypeptide(L)'
;ELKRDLDLLCSLGIDQKAKQILVRRIEHTSTSQQRLKGLSQSSIDGYEKCIEWLRINYPKVVFTVPELKDCFRGGNNEYFIEAEEHIARQKKIISQLPKDVFINLICPVSGYDYFTKAFKDYPNVQTNLVKNHLYGGSVTVAGLLNHGDIIEQFHPKRNDVMFLPEEMYNSEGRDLKGEKMEVLEQYYNAKIYLT
;
A
#
# COMPACT_ATOMS: atom_id res chain seq x y z
N GLU A 1 -4.90 -11.82 -24.23
CA GLU A 1 -4.84 -10.34 -24.40
C GLU A 1 -3.45 -9.82 -24.08
N LEU A 2 -2.94 -9.95 -22.86
CA LEU A 2 -1.63 -9.42 -22.46
C LEU A 2 -0.48 -9.81 -23.43
N LYS A 3 -0.42 -11.10 -23.84
CA LYS A 3 0.59 -11.55 -24.81
C LYS A 3 0.51 -10.76 -26.13
N ARG A 4 -0.69 -10.63 -26.67
CA ARG A 4 -0.93 -9.89 -27.93
C ARG A 4 -0.49 -8.42 -27.81
N ASP A 5 -0.78 -7.80 -26.67
CA ASP A 5 -0.48 -6.39 -26.43
C ASP A 5 1.04 -6.19 -26.27
N LEU A 6 1.73 -7.12 -25.59
CA LEU A 6 3.20 -7.10 -25.50
C LEU A 6 3.86 -7.38 -26.85
N ASP A 7 3.37 -8.36 -27.63
CA ASP A 7 3.88 -8.64 -28.98
C ASP A 7 3.74 -7.40 -29.88
N LEU A 8 2.62 -6.67 -29.78
CA LEU A 8 2.41 -5.42 -30.50
C LEU A 8 3.40 -4.35 -30.07
N LEU A 9 3.58 -4.12 -28.78
CA LEU A 9 4.54 -3.14 -28.27
C LEU A 9 5.96 -3.45 -28.73
N CYS A 10 6.37 -4.70 -28.66
CA CYS A 10 7.69 -5.14 -29.14
C CYS A 10 7.83 -4.96 -30.67
N SER A 11 6.78 -5.25 -31.43
CA SER A 11 6.80 -5.05 -32.93
C SER A 11 6.94 -3.58 -33.31
N LEU A 12 6.49 -2.67 -32.46
CA LEU A 12 6.66 -1.23 -32.61
C LEU A 12 8.02 -0.73 -32.08
N GLY A 13 8.87 -1.60 -31.58
CA GLY A 13 10.17 -1.27 -31.02
C GLY A 13 10.11 -0.49 -29.70
N ILE A 14 9.00 -0.55 -28.99
CA ILE A 14 8.83 0.15 -27.71
C ILE A 14 9.76 -0.45 -26.65
N ASP A 15 9.96 -1.76 -26.64
CA ASP A 15 10.88 -2.49 -25.77
C ASP A 15 12.35 -2.04 -25.90
N GLN A 16 12.71 -1.45 -27.06
CA GLN A 16 14.06 -0.94 -27.31
C GLN A 16 14.21 0.54 -26.92
N LYS A 17 13.12 1.31 -26.90
CA LYS A 17 13.10 2.75 -26.63
C LYS A 17 12.74 3.08 -25.18
N ALA A 18 11.86 2.33 -24.58
CA ALA A 18 11.46 2.51 -23.20
C ALA A 18 12.51 1.91 -22.25
N LYS A 19 12.78 2.60 -21.13
CA LYS A 19 13.62 2.03 -20.05
C LYS A 19 13.00 0.77 -19.47
N GLN A 20 11.67 0.77 -19.35
CA GLN A 20 10.89 -0.36 -18.84
C GLN A 20 9.46 -0.30 -19.36
N ILE A 21 8.83 -1.45 -19.46
CA ILE A 21 7.39 -1.59 -19.66
C ILE A 21 6.83 -2.18 -18.37
N LEU A 22 5.96 -1.42 -17.71
CA LEU A 22 5.40 -1.82 -16.44
C LEU A 22 4.08 -2.55 -16.66
N VAL A 23 4.02 -3.82 -16.24
CA VAL A 23 2.80 -4.62 -16.26
C VAL A 23 2.30 -4.77 -14.82
N ARG A 24 1.11 -4.24 -14.54
CA ARG A 24 0.48 -4.29 -13.20
C ARG A 24 -0.78 -5.12 -13.21
N ARG A 25 -1.13 -5.66 -12.04
CA ARG A 25 -2.45 -6.22 -11.81
C ARG A 25 -3.50 -5.13 -12.00
N ILE A 26 -4.61 -5.47 -12.64
CA ILE A 26 -5.76 -4.57 -12.71
C ILE A 26 -6.47 -4.59 -11.36
N GLU A 27 -6.56 -3.43 -10.73
CA GLU A 27 -7.41 -3.19 -9.57
C GLU A 27 -8.75 -2.61 -10.03
N HIS A 28 -9.79 -2.86 -9.27
CA HIS A 28 -11.12 -2.31 -9.53
C HIS A 28 -11.66 -1.62 -8.28
N THR A 29 -12.36 -0.52 -8.49
CA THR A 29 -13.10 0.17 -7.44
C THR A 29 -14.51 -0.40 -7.30
N SER A 30 -15.18 -0.10 -6.19
CA SER A 30 -16.58 -0.50 -5.97
C SER A 30 -17.54 0.08 -7.01
N THR A 31 -17.18 1.22 -7.61
CA THR A 31 -17.96 1.92 -8.65
C THR A 31 -17.56 1.55 -10.07
N SER A 32 -16.57 0.68 -10.25
CA SER A 32 -16.12 0.25 -11.58
C SER A 32 -17.25 -0.41 -12.35
N GLN A 33 -17.47 0.03 -13.59
CA GLN A 33 -18.45 -0.59 -14.49
C GLN A 33 -18.07 -2.02 -14.88
N GLN A 34 -16.78 -2.32 -14.93
CA GLN A 34 -16.25 -3.66 -15.15
C GLN A 34 -15.98 -4.32 -13.81
N ARG A 35 -16.91 -5.10 -13.32
CA ARG A 35 -16.71 -5.94 -12.14
C ARG A 35 -15.81 -7.12 -12.51
N LEU A 36 -14.53 -6.99 -12.26
CA LEU A 36 -13.62 -8.13 -12.29
C LEU A 36 -14.01 -9.08 -11.15
N LYS A 37 -14.20 -10.36 -11.46
CA LYS A 37 -14.40 -11.38 -10.42
C LYS A 37 -13.19 -11.34 -9.49
N GLY A 38 -13.42 -11.38 -8.18
CA GLY A 38 -12.36 -11.48 -7.20
C GLY A 38 -11.40 -12.63 -7.54
N LEU A 39 -10.11 -12.43 -7.27
CA LEU A 39 -9.10 -13.45 -7.55
C LEU A 39 -9.32 -14.65 -6.62
N SER A 40 -9.63 -15.80 -7.18
CA SER A 40 -9.59 -17.09 -6.47
C SER A 40 -8.13 -17.54 -6.27
N GLN A 41 -7.88 -18.49 -5.37
CA GLN A 41 -6.53 -19.05 -5.18
C GLN A 41 -5.98 -19.62 -6.50
N SER A 42 -6.80 -20.27 -7.30
CA SER A 42 -6.41 -20.78 -8.63
C SER A 42 -6.04 -19.65 -9.61
N SER A 43 -6.68 -18.48 -9.50
CA SER A 43 -6.33 -17.30 -10.30
C SER A 43 -4.97 -16.72 -9.89
N ILE A 44 -4.65 -16.77 -8.61
CA ILE A 44 -3.36 -16.34 -8.07
C ILE A 44 -2.24 -17.25 -8.59
N ASP A 45 -2.44 -18.59 -8.52
CA ASP A 45 -1.46 -19.57 -9.01
C ASP A 45 -1.28 -19.46 -10.54
N GLY A 46 -2.36 -19.20 -11.27
CA GLY A 46 -2.33 -18.93 -12.70
C GLY A 46 -1.58 -17.65 -13.05
N TYR A 47 -1.70 -16.63 -12.22
CA TYR A 47 -0.98 -15.38 -12.38
C TYR A 47 0.54 -15.55 -12.18
N GLU A 48 0.96 -16.28 -11.14
CA GLU A 48 2.39 -16.57 -10.91
C GLU A 48 3.04 -17.30 -12.11
N LYS A 49 2.36 -18.30 -12.65
CA LYS A 49 2.81 -19.00 -13.86
C LYS A 49 2.86 -18.07 -15.07
N CYS A 50 1.91 -17.15 -15.19
CA CYS A 50 1.90 -16.16 -16.24
C CYS A 50 3.10 -15.21 -16.13
N ILE A 51 3.38 -14.68 -14.94
CA ILE A 51 4.53 -13.81 -14.70
C ILE A 51 5.85 -14.53 -15.00
N GLU A 52 6.01 -15.77 -14.57
CA GLU A 52 7.21 -16.55 -14.87
C GLU A 52 7.40 -16.74 -16.38
N TRP A 53 6.32 -17.10 -17.09
CA TRP A 53 6.33 -17.21 -18.54
C TRP A 53 6.70 -15.88 -19.22
N LEU A 54 6.15 -14.75 -18.72
CA LEU A 54 6.44 -13.41 -19.24
C LEU A 54 7.91 -13.02 -19.03
N ARG A 55 8.49 -13.29 -17.85
CA ARG A 55 9.92 -13.03 -17.57
C ARG A 55 10.85 -13.77 -18.53
N ILE A 56 10.51 -15.02 -18.87
CA ILE A 56 11.29 -15.83 -19.81
C ILE A 56 11.19 -15.26 -21.24
N ASN A 57 9.99 -14.89 -21.67
CA ASN A 57 9.73 -14.51 -23.07
C ASN A 57 9.95 -13.01 -23.35
N TYR A 58 9.89 -12.15 -22.32
CA TYR A 58 10.06 -10.70 -22.44
C TYR A 58 11.04 -10.18 -21.38
N PRO A 59 12.33 -10.50 -21.47
CA PRO A 59 13.30 -10.20 -20.40
C PRO A 59 13.56 -8.71 -20.20
N LYS A 60 13.15 -7.85 -21.14
CA LYS A 60 13.24 -6.38 -21.00
C LYS A 60 12.00 -5.73 -20.39
N VAL A 61 10.96 -6.51 -20.14
CA VAL A 61 9.72 -6.00 -19.56
C VAL A 61 9.79 -6.17 -18.04
N VAL A 62 9.58 -5.09 -17.31
CA VAL A 62 9.52 -5.11 -15.86
C VAL A 62 8.08 -5.42 -15.44
N PHE A 63 7.92 -6.51 -14.70
CA PHE A 63 6.64 -6.93 -14.15
C PHE A 63 6.59 -6.57 -12.67
N THR A 64 5.62 -5.75 -12.29
CA THR A 64 5.29 -5.58 -10.87
C THR A 64 4.47 -6.78 -10.43
N VAL A 65 5.01 -7.49 -9.48
CA VAL A 65 4.33 -8.63 -8.85
C VAL A 65 3.27 -8.10 -7.89
N PRO A 66 2.13 -8.79 -7.73
CA PRO A 66 1.14 -8.41 -6.73
C PRO A 66 1.75 -8.40 -5.34
N GLU A 67 1.65 -7.28 -4.71
CA GLU A 67 2.34 -6.80 -3.52
C GLU A 67 2.24 -7.75 -2.32
N LEU A 68 1.14 -8.45 -2.17
CA LEU A 68 0.85 -9.24 -0.97
C LEU A 68 1.66 -10.53 -0.85
N LYS A 69 1.90 -11.25 -1.93
CA LYS A 69 2.59 -12.57 -1.84
C LYS A 69 4.10 -12.46 -1.72
N ASP A 70 4.70 -11.47 -2.35
CA ASP A 70 6.15 -11.30 -2.31
C ASP A 70 6.62 -10.66 -1.01
N CYS A 71 5.84 -9.77 -0.40
CA CYS A 71 6.09 -9.28 0.96
C CYS A 71 6.12 -10.42 1.97
N PHE A 72 5.26 -11.44 1.81
CA PHE A 72 5.21 -12.60 2.72
C PHE A 72 6.26 -13.68 2.42
N ARG A 73 6.80 -13.74 1.20
CA ARG A 73 7.78 -14.76 0.79
C ARG A 73 9.25 -14.32 0.89
N GLY A 74 9.50 -13.09 1.33
CA GLY A 74 10.87 -12.56 1.49
C GLY A 74 11.57 -12.29 0.16
N GLY A 75 10.82 -12.02 -0.91
CA GLY A 75 11.38 -11.57 -2.19
C GLY A 75 11.93 -10.14 -2.08
N ASN A 76 13.00 -9.82 -2.82
CA ASN A 76 13.51 -8.46 -2.99
C ASN A 76 12.57 -7.66 -3.88
N ASN A 77 11.48 -7.16 -3.33
CA ASN A 77 10.50 -6.32 -3.99
C ASN A 77 10.71 -4.87 -3.53
N GLU A 78 10.57 -3.90 -4.42
CA GLU A 78 10.69 -2.48 -4.10
C GLU A 78 9.74 -2.08 -2.96
N TYR A 79 8.51 -2.58 -2.94
CA TYR A 79 7.55 -2.35 -1.85
C TYR A 79 8.00 -2.90 -0.49
N PHE A 80 8.76 -3.98 -0.48
CA PHE A 80 9.32 -4.53 0.75
C PHE A 80 10.41 -3.62 1.30
N ILE A 81 11.26 -3.08 0.42
CA ILE A 81 12.31 -2.13 0.78
C ILE A 81 11.68 -0.84 1.33
N GLU A 82 10.68 -0.30 0.67
CA GLU A 82 9.92 0.86 1.15
C GLU A 82 9.30 0.61 2.53
N ALA A 83 8.63 -0.53 2.72
CA ALA A 83 8.04 -0.86 4.03
C ALA A 83 9.09 -0.98 5.14
N GLU A 84 10.27 -1.54 4.86
CA GLU A 84 11.39 -1.59 5.82
C GLU A 84 11.91 -0.19 6.17
N GLU A 85 12.01 0.71 5.20
CA GLU A 85 12.40 2.10 5.41
C GLU A 85 11.39 2.85 6.27
N HIS A 86 10.09 2.68 6.00
CA HIS A 86 9.01 3.23 6.83
C HIS A 86 9.09 2.72 8.27
N ILE A 87 9.24 1.41 8.47
CA ILE A 87 9.38 0.81 9.80
C ILE A 87 10.61 1.35 10.52
N ALA A 88 11.75 1.48 9.84
CA ALA A 88 12.97 2.02 10.43
C ALA A 88 12.78 3.49 10.86
N ARG A 89 12.12 4.31 10.03
CA ARG A 89 11.76 5.69 10.31
C ARG A 89 10.84 5.77 11.53
N GLN A 90 9.79 4.96 11.56
CA GLN A 90 8.84 4.89 12.67
C GLN A 90 9.52 4.49 13.98
N LYS A 91 10.34 3.45 13.98
CA LYS A 91 11.11 3.02 15.15
C LYS A 91 12.04 4.12 15.68
N LYS A 92 12.66 4.87 14.78
CA LYS A 92 13.50 6.03 15.16
C LYS A 92 12.69 7.11 15.87
N ILE A 93 11.51 7.45 15.35
CA ILE A 93 10.63 8.44 15.99
C ILE A 93 10.14 7.91 17.34
N ILE A 94 9.68 6.67 17.39
CA ILE A 94 9.20 6.01 18.63
C ILE A 94 10.28 6.05 19.73
N SER A 95 11.54 5.81 19.38
CA SER A 95 12.66 5.84 20.35
C SER A 95 12.89 7.22 20.98
N GLN A 96 12.40 8.29 20.39
CA GLN A 96 12.51 9.66 20.86
C GLN A 96 11.28 10.14 21.65
N LEU A 97 10.17 9.36 21.62
CA LEU A 97 8.97 9.69 22.37
C LEU A 97 9.05 9.19 23.81
N PRO A 98 8.35 9.83 24.76
CA PRO A 98 8.22 9.33 26.11
C PRO A 98 7.63 7.90 26.11
N LYS A 99 8.10 7.06 27.03
CA LYS A 99 7.71 5.63 27.07
C LYS A 99 6.23 5.39 27.43
N ASP A 100 5.60 6.36 28.05
CA ASP A 100 4.19 6.32 28.44
C ASP A 100 3.23 6.80 27.34
N VAL A 101 3.76 7.33 26.23
CA VAL A 101 2.98 7.74 25.06
C VAL A 101 2.44 6.52 24.35
N PHE A 102 1.12 6.51 24.09
CA PHE A 102 0.47 5.48 23.30
C PHE A 102 0.38 5.87 21.84
N ILE A 103 0.79 4.96 20.98
CA ILE A 103 0.98 5.22 19.54
C ILE A 103 0.04 4.34 18.72
N ASN A 104 -0.73 4.96 17.85
CA ASN A 104 -1.57 4.27 16.87
C ASN A 104 -0.94 4.37 15.48
N LEU A 105 -0.61 3.23 14.88
CA LEU A 105 -0.19 3.14 13.49
C LEU A 105 -1.42 2.87 12.62
N ILE A 106 -1.73 3.74 11.68
CA ILE A 106 -2.78 3.52 10.70
C ILE A 106 -2.17 2.78 9.50
N CYS A 107 -2.70 1.61 9.22
CA CYS A 107 -2.17 0.73 8.19
C CYS A 107 -3.23 0.39 7.14
N PRO A 108 -2.89 0.48 5.84
CA PRO A 108 -3.72 -0.06 4.78
C PRO A 108 -3.73 -1.60 4.82
N VAL A 109 -4.67 -2.21 4.10
CA VAL A 109 -4.77 -3.68 4.03
C VAL A 109 -3.46 -4.33 3.58
N SER A 110 -2.78 -3.74 2.60
CA SER A 110 -1.53 -4.28 2.04
C SER A 110 -0.37 -4.33 3.02
N GLY A 111 -0.32 -3.41 4.00
CA GLY A 111 0.78 -3.31 4.97
C GLY A 111 0.48 -3.87 6.35
N TYR A 112 -0.80 -4.13 6.69
CA TYR A 112 -1.23 -4.38 8.06
C TYR A 112 -0.48 -5.50 8.78
N ASP A 113 -0.42 -6.68 8.17
CA ASP A 113 0.23 -7.84 8.80
C ASP A 113 1.74 -7.63 8.98
N TYR A 114 2.36 -6.94 8.01
CA TYR A 114 3.78 -6.64 8.06
C TYR A 114 4.12 -5.67 9.20
N PHE A 115 3.39 -4.56 9.31
CA PHE A 115 3.57 -3.61 10.41
C PHE A 115 3.21 -4.23 11.77
N THR A 116 2.14 -5.02 11.85
CA THR A 116 1.77 -5.73 13.09
C THR A 116 2.89 -6.64 13.56
N LYS A 117 3.52 -7.38 12.66
CA LYS A 117 4.67 -8.23 12.98
C LYS A 117 5.90 -7.42 13.40
N ALA A 118 6.16 -6.28 12.74
CA ALA A 118 7.32 -5.44 13.02
C ALA A 118 7.26 -4.76 14.39
N PHE A 119 6.05 -4.47 14.89
CA PHE A 119 5.82 -3.77 16.15
C PHE A 119 5.24 -4.64 17.28
N LYS A 120 5.20 -5.97 17.12
CA LYS A 120 4.66 -6.91 18.11
C LYS A 120 5.28 -6.80 19.51
N ASP A 121 6.55 -6.40 19.58
CA ASP A 121 7.32 -6.27 20.83
C ASP A 121 7.28 -4.85 21.43
N TYR A 122 6.46 -3.96 20.89
CA TYR A 122 6.27 -2.58 21.34
C TYR A 122 4.92 -2.45 22.06
N PRO A 123 4.87 -2.53 23.41
CA PRO A 123 3.61 -2.63 24.16
C PRO A 123 2.76 -1.36 24.10
N ASN A 124 3.37 -0.23 23.76
CA ASN A 124 2.70 1.06 23.62
C ASN A 124 2.37 1.42 22.15
N VAL A 125 2.54 0.49 21.22
CA VAL A 125 2.24 0.67 19.81
C VAL A 125 1.13 -0.27 19.38
N GLN A 126 0.08 0.26 18.78
CA GLN A 126 -1.02 -0.50 18.21
C GLN A 126 -1.13 -0.25 16.71
N THR A 127 -1.13 -1.31 15.93
CA THR A 127 -1.44 -1.26 14.51
C THR A 127 -2.95 -1.31 14.29
N ASN A 128 -3.47 -0.42 13.46
CA ASN A 128 -4.89 -0.27 13.20
C ASN A 128 -5.14 -0.40 11.69
N LEU A 129 -5.88 -1.42 11.32
CA LEU A 129 -6.28 -1.65 9.93
C LEU A 129 -7.34 -0.63 9.51
N VAL A 130 -7.09 0.07 8.41
CA VAL A 130 -8.08 0.92 7.74
C VAL A 130 -8.23 0.47 6.29
N LYS A 131 -9.47 0.22 5.89
CA LYS A 131 -9.84 -0.17 4.52
C LYS A 131 -10.23 1.04 3.72
N ASN A 132 -9.90 1.03 2.43
CA ASN A 132 -10.37 2.07 1.53
C ASN A 132 -11.87 1.87 1.24
N HIS A 133 -12.72 2.77 1.71
CA HIS A 133 -14.16 2.79 1.41
C HIS A 133 -14.50 3.76 0.28
N LEU A 134 -13.68 4.80 0.06
CA LEU A 134 -13.91 5.78 -1.00
C LEU A 134 -13.94 5.09 -2.38
N TYR A 135 -12.94 4.28 -2.67
CA TYR A 135 -12.89 3.50 -3.90
C TYR A 135 -13.43 2.09 -3.71
N GLY A 136 -13.21 1.49 -2.54
CA GLY A 136 -13.61 0.13 -2.23
C GLY A 136 -12.99 -0.91 -3.17
N GLY A 137 -13.70 -2.00 -3.41
CA GLY A 137 -13.25 -3.05 -4.33
C GLY A 137 -11.97 -3.75 -3.89
N SER A 138 -10.97 -3.80 -4.76
CA SER A 138 -9.66 -4.42 -4.50
C SER A 138 -8.57 -3.42 -4.08
N VAL A 139 -8.93 -2.18 -3.80
CA VAL A 139 -7.99 -1.12 -3.42
C VAL A 139 -7.48 -1.35 -1.99
N THR A 140 -6.19 -1.56 -1.84
CA THR A 140 -5.55 -1.95 -0.57
C THR A 140 -4.36 -1.07 -0.17
N VAL A 141 -3.96 -0.11 -1.02
CA VAL A 141 -2.74 0.68 -0.86
C VAL A 141 -2.96 1.95 -0.03
N ALA A 142 -1.90 2.41 0.62
CA ALA A 142 -1.90 3.59 1.49
C ALA A 142 -2.28 4.88 0.77
N GLY A 143 -1.70 5.13 -0.41
CA GLY A 143 -1.88 6.37 -1.17
C GLY A 143 -3.30 6.64 -1.67
N LEU A 144 -4.22 5.70 -1.48
CA LEU A 144 -5.63 5.87 -1.82
C LEU A 144 -6.56 5.95 -0.59
N LEU A 145 -6.02 5.92 0.63
CA LEU A 145 -6.77 6.24 1.85
C LEU A 145 -7.04 7.74 1.94
N ASN A 146 -8.11 8.09 2.62
CA ASN A 146 -8.48 9.48 2.93
C ASN A 146 -8.93 9.62 4.39
N HIS A 147 -9.12 10.86 4.85
CA HIS A 147 -9.54 11.14 6.22
C HIS A 147 -10.87 10.47 6.58
N GLY A 148 -11.84 10.43 5.65
CA GLY A 148 -13.12 9.77 5.87
C GLY A 148 -12.99 8.28 6.17
N ASP A 149 -12.06 7.58 5.47
CA ASP A 149 -11.81 6.17 5.74
C ASP A 149 -11.29 5.95 7.17
N ILE A 150 -10.44 6.86 7.67
CA ILE A 150 -9.88 6.80 9.01
C ILE A 150 -10.96 7.13 10.05
N ILE A 151 -11.67 8.24 9.88
CA ILE A 151 -12.69 8.71 10.83
C ILE A 151 -13.80 7.67 11.00
N GLU A 152 -14.20 7.00 9.91
CA GLU A 152 -15.26 5.98 9.95
C GLU A 152 -14.84 4.70 10.70
N GLN A 153 -13.57 4.31 10.63
CA GLN A 153 -13.13 2.98 11.07
C GLN A 153 -12.25 3.00 12.33
N PHE A 154 -11.62 4.13 12.62
CA PHE A 154 -10.67 4.23 13.72
C PHE A 154 -11.26 5.00 14.92
N HIS A 155 -11.56 4.28 15.98
CA HIS A 155 -12.15 4.81 17.22
C HIS A 155 -11.31 4.39 18.43
N PRO A 156 -10.14 5.01 18.64
CA PRO A 156 -9.21 4.60 19.68
C PRO A 156 -9.74 4.96 21.08
N LYS A 157 -9.47 4.09 22.05
CA LYS A 157 -9.71 4.39 23.48
C LYS A 157 -8.68 5.38 24.04
N ARG A 158 -7.47 5.35 23.51
CA ARG A 158 -6.37 6.25 23.83
C ARG A 158 -5.64 6.62 22.53
N ASN A 159 -5.35 7.89 22.34
CA ASN A 159 -4.71 8.38 21.13
C ASN A 159 -3.80 9.57 21.44
N ASP A 160 -2.58 9.28 21.91
CA ASP A 160 -1.60 10.33 22.21
C ASP A 160 -0.86 10.77 20.93
N VAL A 161 -0.53 9.78 20.08
CA VAL A 161 0.19 9.97 18.83
C VAL A 161 -0.39 9.04 17.76
N MET A 162 -0.50 9.54 16.53
CA MET A 162 -0.84 8.75 15.34
C MET A 162 0.29 8.78 14.32
N PHE A 163 0.54 7.65 13.70
CA PHE A 163 1.37 7.55 12.51
C PHE A 163 0.49 7.25 11.31
N LEU A 164 0.61 8.09 10.28
CA LEU A 164 -0.10 7.94 9.01
C LEU A 164 0.89 7.71 7.88
N PRO A 165 0.53 6.91 6.87
CA PRO A 165 1.31 6.80 5.65
C PRO A 165 1.42 8.16 4.95
N GLU A 166 2.65 8.59 4.63
CA GLU A 166 2.87 9.87 3.94
C GLU A 166 2.27 9.87 2.53
N GLU A 167 2.12 8.70 1.91
CA GLU A 167 1.52 8.52 0.59
C GLU A 167 0.03 8.89 0.53
N MET A 168 -0.64 9.05 1.66
CA MET A 168 -2.01 9.56 1.71
C MET A 168 -2.12 11.01 1.22
N TYR A 169 -1.01 11.75 1.23
CA TYR A 169 -0.98 13.17 0.96
C TYR A 169 -0.20 13.47 -0.32
N ASN A 170 -0.71 14.41 -1.10
CA ASN A 170 -0.01 14.94 -2.27
C ASN A 170 1.08 15.94 -1.86
N SER A 171 1.79 16.50 -2.84
CA SER A 171 2.84 17.50 -2.62
C SER A 171 2.37 18.80 -1.94
N GLU A 172 1.06 19.06 -1.88
CA GLU A 172 0.45 20.18 -1.17
C GLU A 172 0.02 19.83 0.26
N GLY A 173 0.29 18.60 0.71
CA GLY A 173 -0.11 18.08 2.02
C GLY A 173 -1.62 17.84 2.14
N ARG A 174 -2.29 17.50 1.02
CA ARG A 174 -3.73 17.25 0.96
C ARG A 174 -4.01 15.79 0.61
N ASP A 175 -4.99 15.20 1.27
CA ASP A 175 -5.51 13.89 0.92
C ASP A 175 -6.33 13.91 -0.40
N LEU A 176 -6.88 12.77 -0.79
CA LEU A 176 -7.67 12.62 -2.02
C LEU A 176 -8.95 13.47 -2.05
N LYS A 177 -9.45 13.93 -0.91
CA LYS A 177 -10.59 14.83 -0.80
C LYS A 177 -10.19 16.31 -0.63
N GLY A 178 -8.89 16.59 -0.67
CA GLY A 178 -8.33 17.92 -0.53
C GLY A 178 -8.19 18.39 0.91
N GLU A 179 -8.35 17.51 1.90
CA GLU A 179 -8.23 17.82 3.31
C GLU A 179 -6.76 17.76 3.77
N LYS A 180 -6.38 18.66 4.67
CA LYS A 180 -5.05 18.72 5.25
C LYS A 180 -4.97 17.90 6.54
N MET A 181 -3.78 17.42 6.89
CA MET A 181 -3.51 16.60 8.07
C MET A 181 -4.03 17.21 9.37
N GLU A 182 -3.98 18.52 9.51
CA GLU A 182 -4.43 19.24 10.70
C GLU A 182 -5.93 18.99 11.02
N VAL A 183 -6.73 18.58 10.04
CA VAL A 183 -8.14 18.21 10.26
C VAL A 183 -8.20 16.94 11.13
N LEU A 184 -7.36 15.94 10.86
CA LEU A 184 -7.29 14.74 11.70
C LEU A 184 -6.66 15.01 13.06
N GLU A 185 -5.63 15.87 13.15
CA GLU A 185 -5.04 16.29 14.44
C GLU A 185 -6.08 16.91 15.35
N GLN A 186 -6.91 17.79 14.80
CA GLN A 186 -8.00 18.43 15.55
C GLN A 186 -9.10 17.43 15.92
N TYR A 187 -9.50 16.58 14.98
CA TYR A 187 -10.55 15.58 15.21
C TYR A 187 -10.20 14.61 16.34
N TYR A 188 -8.96 14.11 16.33
CA TYR A 188 -8.49 13.12 17.32
C TYR A 188 -7.81 13.74 18.52
N ASN A 189 -7.58 15.04 18.54
CA ASN A 189 -6.76 15.74 19.55
C ASN A 189 -5.44 15.01 19.83
N ALA A 190 -4.75 14.62 18.76
CA ALA A 190 -3.53 13.83 18.78
C ALA A 190 -2.47 14.41 17.86
N LYS A 191 -1.20 14.27 18.22
CA LYS A 191 -0.10 14.62 17.32
C LYS A 191 0.04 13.57 16.22
N ILE A 192 0.14 14.02 14.97
CA ILE A 192 0.31 13.14 13.81
C ILE A 192 1.74 13.22 13.26
N TYR A 193 2.28 12.07 12.91
CA TYR A 193 3.54 11.93 12.17
C TYR A 193 3.26 11.23 10.84
N LEU A 194 3.75 11.81 9.75
CA LEU A 194 3.76 11.17 8.42
C LEU A 194 5.01 10.31 8.30
N THR A 195 4.84 9.06 7.90
CA THR A 195 5.91 8.06 7.89
C THR A 195 5.78 7.08 6.74
#